data_882d61fa03415c97e0aa2f51c3c7d991
#
_entry.id   882d61fa03415c97e0aa2f51c3c7d991
#
_cell.length_a   1.000
_cell.length_b   1.000
_cell.length_c   1.000
_cell.angle_alpha   90.00
_cell.angle_beta   90.00
_cell.angle_gamma   90.00
#
_symmetry.space_group_name_H-M   'P 1'
#
loop_
_entity.id
_entity.type
_entity.pdbx_description
1 polymer ?
#
loop_
_entity_poly.entity_id
_entity_poly.type
_entity_poly.pdbx_seq_one_letter_code
_entity_poly.pdbx_strand_id
1 'polypeptide(L)'
;LNCKDLAETVRTSFSSIKEVKKRQRPISLVDTLMSGYALFSLKYPSLLQFDRHIDEDMISHNLKHIFGIKNVPSDTQLRERLDEVEPTLLRATYRRLFAQCQRSKHLELFKYYENRYLMPWIESCVGTPKNVQPKNKTKFSN
;
A
#
# COMPACT_ATOMS: atom_id res chain seq x y z
N LEU A 1 9.32 14.65 3.74
CA LEU A 1 8.78 13.31 3.52
C LEU A 1 9.70 12.55 2.59
N ASN A 2 10.25 11.44 3.03
CA ASN A 2 11.09 10.57 2.23
C ASN A 2 10.50 9.14 2.15
N CYS A 3 11.08 8.29 1.33
CA CYS A 3 10.61 6.92 1.13
C CYS A 3 10.64 6.10 2.43
N LYS A 4 11.66 6.32 3.26
CA LYS A 4 11.82 5.63 4.55
C LYS A 4 10.73 6.02 5.54
N ASP A 5 10.39 7.31 5.64
CA ASP A 5 9.31 7.78 6.54
C ASP A 5 7.95 7.18 6.15
N LEU A 6 7.69 7.06 4.83
CA LEU A 6 6.48 6.41 4.33
C LEU A 6 6.46 4.92 4.68
N ALA A 7 7.57 4.22 4.44
CA ALA A 7 7.69 2.80 4.79
C ALA A 7 7.53 2.54 6.29
N GLU A 8 8.07 3.41 7.13
CA GLU A 8 7.92 3.33 8.59
C GLU A 8 6.47 3.57 9.04
N THR A 9 5.78 4.53 8.42
CA THR A 9 4.36 4.77 8.66
C THR A 9 3.51 3.54 8.32
N VAL A 10 3.80 2.89 7.18
CA VAL A 10 3.15 1.64 6.77
C VAL A 10 3.44 0.52 7.76
N ARG A 11 4.71 0.32 8.10
CA ARG A 11 5.15 -0.71 9.05
C ARG A 11 4.46 -0.57 10.41
N THR A 12 4.42 0.64 10.95
CA THR A 12 3.73 0.94 12.20
C THR A 12 2.25 0.61 12.12
N SER A 13 1.61 0.95 11.00
CA SER A 13 0.20 0.63 10.80
C SER A 13 -0.04 -0.88 10.67
N PHE A 14 0.82 -1.61 9.95
CA PHE A 14 0.73 -3.06 9.81
C PHE A 14 0.98 -3.80 11.12
N SER A 15 1.82 -3.25 12.01
CA SER A 15 2.06 -3.81 13.33
C SER A 15 0.82 -3.81 14.24
N SER A 16 -0.18 -2.98 13.92
CA SER A 16 -1.46 -2.97 14.64
C SER A 16 -2.44 -4.05 14.17
N ILE A 17 -2.16 -4.72 13.05
CA ILE A 17 -3.01 -5.78 12.51
C ILE A 17 -2.71 -7.08 13.25
N LYS A 18 -3.74 -7.64 13.90
CA LYS A 18 -3.60 -8.90 14.63
C LYS A 18 -3.64 -10.09 13.68
N GLU A 19 -2.73 -11.02 13.86
CA GLU A 19 -2.75 -12.29 13.14
C GLU A 19 -3.92 -13.16 13.63
N VAL A 20 -4.77 -13.59 12.68
CA VAL A 20 -6.00 -14.33 12.99
C VAL A 20 -5.70 -15.77 13.43
N LYS A 21 -4.62 -16.36 12.92
CA LYS A 21 -4.24 -17.74 13.24
C LYS A 21 -3.00 -17.77 14.15
N LYS A 22 -3.15 -18.35 15.33
CA LYS A 22 -2.07 -18.56 16.32
C LYS A 22 -1.04 -19.65 15.90
N ARG A 23 -0.81 -19.90 14.62
CA ARG A 23 0.26 -20.78 14.21
C ARG A 23 1.58 -20.06 14.33
N GLN A 24 2.51 -20.63 15.08
CA GLN A 24 3.89 -20.15 15.15
C GLN A 24 4.52 -20.27 13.74
N ARG A 25 4.68 -19.17 13.05
CA ARG A 25 5.23 -19.12 11.70
C ARG A 25 6.60 -18.46 11.75
N PRO A 26 7.57 -18.91 10.95
CA PRO A 26 8.94 -18.40 11.01
C PRO A 26 9.03 -16.92 10.58
N ILE A 27 8.11 -16.46 9.74
CA ILE A 27 8.08 -15.09 9.22
C ILE A 27 6.87 -14.35 9.83
N SER A 28 7.07 -13.14 10.32
CA SER A 28 6.03 -12.32 10.92
C SER A 28 5.00 -11.86 9.89
N LEU A 29 3.74 -11.61 10.33
CA LEU A 29 2.72 -11.03 9.46
C LEU A 29 3.15 -9.64 8.96
N VAL A 30 3.82 -8.85 9.82
CA VAL A 30 4.33 -7.53 9.46
C VAL A 30 5.36 -7.61 8.33
N ASP A 31 6.31 -8.55 8.41
CA ASP A 31 7.30 -8.72 7.35
C ASP A 31 6.66 -9.20 6.05
N THR A 32 5.63 -10.05 6.14
CA THR A 32 4.85 -10.48 4.97
C THR A 32 4.13 -9.31 4.30
N LEU A 33 3.40 -8.49 5.08
CA LEU A 33 2.70 -7.32 4.55
C LEU A 33 3.66 -6.26 3.99
N MET A 34 4.81 -6.06 4.66
CA MET A 34 5.86 -5.16 4.18
C MET A 34 6.52 -5.69 2.91
N SER A 35 6.67 -7.00 2.74
CA SER A 35 7.17 -7.60 1.49
C SER A 35 6.20 -7.35 0.33
N GLY A 36 4.89 -7.51 0.56
CA GLY A 36 3.87 -7.11 -0.41
C GLY A 36 3.92 -5.62 -0.75
N TYR A 37 4.06 -4.76 0.25
CA TYR A 37 4.20 -3.32 0.03
C TYR A 37 5.47 -2.97 -0.75
N ALA A 38 6.61 -3.61 -0.45
CA ALA A 38 7.87 -3.41 -1.15
C ALA A 38 7.78 -3.85 -2.61
N LEU A 39 7.16 -5.00 -2.89
CA LEU A 39 6.93 -5.51 -4.24
C LEU A 39 6.25 -4.47 -5.13
N PHE A 40 5.14 -3.87 -4.65
CA PHE A 40 4.42 -2.84 -5.40
C PHE A 40 5.19 -1.52 -5.48
N SER A 41 5.87 -1.11 -4.40
CA SER A 41 6.66 0.12 -4.35
C SER A 41 7.86 0.08 -5.30
N LEU A 42 8.49 -1.08 -5.44
CA LEU A 42 9.60 -1.34 -6.35
C LEU A 42 9.13 -1.69 -7.77
N LYS A 43 7.80 -1.71 -7.99
CA LYS A 43 7.16 -1.98 -9.30
C LYS A 43 7.53 -3.33 -9.92
N TYR A 44 7.71 -4.35 -9.11
CA TYR A 44 7.91 -5.70 -9.63
C TYR A 44 6.63 -6.20 -10.31
N PRO A 45 6.72 -6.75 -11.53
CA PRO A 45 5.54 -7.18 -12.30
C PRO A 45 4.92 -8.47 -11.76
N SER A 46 5.66 -9.25 -10.96
CA SER A 46 5.15 -10.50 -10.38
C SER A 46 5.87 -10.87 -9.10
N LEU A 47 5.20 -11.68 -8.26
CA LEU A 47 5.76 -12.28 -7.05
C LEU A 47 7.02 -13.12 -7.36
N LEU A 48 6.98 -13.90 -8.44
CA LEU A 48 8.10 -14.74 -8.86
C LEU A 48 9.32 -13.91 -9.25
N GLN A 49 9.14 -12.78 -9.94
CA GLN A 49 10.27 -11.91 -10.26
C GLN A 49 10.83 -11.24 -9.02
N PHE A 50 9.97 -10.83 -8.09
CA PHE A 50 10.42 -10.29 -6.81
C PHE A 50 11.24 -11.32 -6.05
N ASP A 51 10.76 -12.56 -5.93
CA ASP A 51 11.44 -13.68 -5.23
C ASP A 51 12.83 -13.98 -5.82
N ARG A 52 12.98 -13.89 -7.15
CA ARG A 52 14.27 -14.10 -7.82
C ARG A 52 15.31 -13.02 -7.56
N HIS A 53 14.87 -11.79 -7.25
CA HIS A 53 15.78 -10.65 -7.08
C HIS A 53 16.02 -10.25 -5.61
N ILE A 54 15.34 -10.91 -4.65
CA ILE A 54 15.47 -10.56 -3.22
C ILE A 54 16.88 -10.74 -2.68
N ASP A 55 17.66 -11.65 -3.26
CA ASP A 55 19.04 -11.95 -2.85
C ASP A 55 20.07 -11.03 -3.50
N GLU A 56 19.67 -10.18 -4.44
CA GLU A 56 20.56 -9.16 -5.01
C GLU A 56 20.95 -8.15 -3.93
N ASP A 57 22.23 -7.84 -3.82
CA ASP A 57 22.81 -6.98 -2.76
C ASP A 57 22.03 -5.67 -2.58
N MET A 58 21.74 -4.99 -3.68
CA MET A 58 21.02 -3.70 -3.65
C MET A 58 19.58 -3.88 -3.16
N ILE A 59 18.89 -4.90 -3.64
CA ILE A 59 17.48 -5.17 -3.27
C ILE A 59 17.41 -5.60 -1.82
N SER A 60 18.24 -6.57 -1.42
CA SER A 60 18.35 -7.04 -0.04
C SER A 60 18.65 -5.89 0.94
N HIS A 61 19.59 -5.00 0.57
CA HIS A 61 19.88 -3.80 1.34
C HIS A 61 18.65 -2.90 1.51
N ASN A 62 17.95 -2.61 0.43
CA ASN A 62 16.76 -1.76 0.45
C ASN A 62 15.62 -2.38 1.27
N LEU A 63 15.40 -3.69 1.14
CA LEU A 63 14.38 -4.40 1.90
C LEU A 63 14.64 -4.29 3.41
N LYS A 64 15.90 -4.42 3.83
CA LYS A 64 16.30 -4.30 5.24
C LYS A 64 16.28 -2.86 5.76
N HIS A 65 16.86 -1.91 5.02
CA HIS A 65 17.13 -0.55 5.52
C HIS A 65 16.03 0.46 5.24
N ILE A 66 15.27 0.30 4.14
CA ILE A 66 14.16 1.17 3.79
C ILE A 66 12.84 0.60 4.31
N PHE A 67 12.56 -0.68 3.99
CA PHE A 67 11.30 -1.31 4.34
C PHE A 67 11.33 -2.01 5.72
N GLY A 68 12.50 -2.17 6.33
CA GLY A 68 12.68 -2.76 7.65
C GLY A 68 12.33 -4.25 7.72
N ILE A 69 12.33 -4.97 6.58
CA ILE A 69 11.98 -6.38 6.50
C ILE A 69 13.15 -7.21 6.99
N LYS A 70 12.90 -8.10 7.95
CA LYS A 70 13.91 -9.01 8.48
C LYS A 70 14.01 -10.29 7.66
N ASN A 71 12.87 -10.87 7.36
CA ASN A 71 12.76 -12.11 6.60
C ASN A 71 11.71 -11.96 5.50
N VAL A 72 12.12 -12.17 4.25
CA VAL A 72 11.22 -12.13 3.10
C VAL A 72 10.63 -13.53 2.90
N PRO A 73 9.30 -13.67 2.82
CA PRO A 73 8.67 -14.94 2.48
C PRO A 73 8.88 -15.28 0.99
N SER A 74 8.91 -16.56 0.65
CA SER A 74 8.89 -17.01 -0.75
C SER A 74 7.59 -16.57 -1.44
N ASP A 75 7.55 -16.64 -2.78
CA ASP A 75 6.37 -16.25 -3.58
C ASP A 75 5.09 -16.97 -3.15
N THR A 76 5.17 -18.27 -2.93
CA THR A 76 4.03 -19.10 -2.47
C THR A 76 3.57 -18.71 -1.07
N GLN A 77 4.53 -18.57 -0.12
CA GLN A 77 4.21 -18.16 1.25
C GLN A 77 3.62 -16.75 1.30
N LEU A 78 4.14 -15.83 0.47
CA LEU A 78 3.65 -14.46 0.40
C LEU A 78 2.20 -14.43 -0.09
N ARG A 79 1.88 -15.18 -1.13
CA ARG A 79 0.52 -15.30 -1.68
C ARG A 79 -0.45 -15.86 -0.65
N GLU A 80 -0.15 -17.04 -0.10
CA GLU A 80 -1.01 -17.70 0.87
C GLU A 80 -1.31 -16.82 2.09
N ARG A 81 -0.30 -16.10 2.57
CA ARG A 81 -0.45 -15.25 3.74
C ARG A 81 -1.18 -13.95 3.46
N LEU A 82 -1.00 -13.35 2.29
CA LEU A 82 -1.75 -12.17 1.89
C LEU A 82 -3.23 -12.49 1.68
N ASP A 83 -3.55 -13.67 1.16
CA ASP A 83 -4.93 -14.11 0.96
C ASP A 83 -5.68 -14.33 2.29
N GLU A 84 -4.97 -14.56 3.39
CA GLU A 84 -5.57 -14.66 4.74
C GLU A 84 -5.90 -13.31 5.36
N VAL A 85 -5.40 -12.21 4.81
CA VAL A 85 -5.57 -10.86 5.38
C VAL A 85 -6.81 -10.20 4.80
N GLU A 86 -7.71 -9.80 5.68
CA GLU A 86 -8.89 -9.03 5.29
C GLU A 86 -8.50 -7.68 4.66
N PRO A 87 -8.85 -7.41 3.39
CA PRO A 87 -8.43 -6.18 2.70
C PRO A 87 -8.87 -4.88 3.39
N THR A 88 -9.97 -4.94 4.15
CA THR A 88 -10.49 -3.79 4.90
C THR A 88 -9.51 -3.30 5.96
N LEU A 89 -8.69 -4.19 6.54
CA LEU A 89 -7.67 -3.85 7.53
C LEU A 89 -6.55 -2.98 6.94
N LEU A 90 -6.29 -3.10 5.64
CA LEU A 90 -5.26 -2.34 4.95
C LEU A 90 -5.71 -0.91 4.61
N ARG A 91 -7.02 -0.65 4.54
CA ARG A 91 -7.57 0.66 4.17
C ARG A 91 -7.11 1.79 5.08
N ALA A 92 -7.01 1.53 6.37
CA ALA A 92 -6.55 2.53 7.35
C ALA A 92 -5.11 2.97 7.08
N THR A 93 -4.25 2.03 6.69
CA THR A 93 -2.84 2.29 6.33
C THR A 93 -2.77 3.19 5.11
N TYR A 94 -3.46 2.85 4.04
CA TYR A 94 -3.43 3.64 2.80
C TYR A 94 -4.06 5.03 2.95
N ARG A 95 -5.11 5.16 3.78
CA ARG A 95 -5.67 6.47 4.13
C ARG A 95 -4.66 7.35 4.88
N ARG A 96 -3.89 6.77 5.81
CA ARG A 96 -2.82 7.50 6.52
C ARG A 96 -1.71 7.95 5.58
N LEU A 97 -1.25 7.06 4.69
CA LEU A 97 -0.27 7.37 3.65
C LEU A 97 -0.73 8.53 2.77
N PHE A 98 -1.94 8.43 2.23
CA PHE A 98 -2.51 9.47 1.38
C PHE A 98 -2.60 10.81 2.11
N ALA A 99 -3.12 10.80 3.34
CA ALA A 99 -3.20 12.01 4.16
C ALA A 99 -1.83 12.62 4.48
N GLN A 100 -0.80 11.79 4.65
CA GLN A 100 0.57 12.24 4.87
C GLN A 100 1.15 12.87 3.61
N CYS A 101 0.99 12.24 2.45
CA CYS A 101 1.40 12.80 1.16
C CYS A 101 0.66 14.10 0.84
N GLN A 102 -0.62 14.19 1.18
CA GLN A 102 -1.43 15.38 0.97
C GLN A 102 -0.96 16.55 1.86
N ARG A 103 -0.74 16.31 3.17
CA ARG A 103 -0.25 17.32 4.11
C ARG A 103 1.14 17.83 3.77
N SER A 104 2.01 16.96 3.26
CA SER A 104 3.36 17.33 2.84
C SER A 104 3.41 17.99 1.45
N LYS A 105 2.25 18.24 0.84
CA LYS A 105 2.09 18.86 -0.50
C LYS A 105 2.74 18.09 -1.65
N HIS A 106 3.19 16.85 -1.44
CA HIS A 106 3.80 16.03 -2.50
C HIS A 106 2.80 15.66 -3.61
N LEU A 107 1.51 15.75 -3.33
CA LEU A 107 0.45 15.50 -4.31
C LEU A 107 0.10 16.73 -5.16
N GLU A 108 0.68 17.91 -4.88
CA GLU A 108 0.40 19.13 -5.65
C GLU A 108 0.71 18.96 -7.15
N LEU A 109 1.78 18.24 -7.48
CA LEU A 109 2.19 17.94 -8.86
C LEU A 109 1.19 17.04 -9.62
N PHE A 110 0.32 16.34 -8.89
CA PHE A 110 -0.67 15.42 -9.44
C PHE A 110 -2.09 16.02 -9.48
N LYS A 111 -2.22 17.31 -9.17
CA LYS A 111 -3.47 18.04 -9.34
C LYS A 111 -3.70 18.27 -10.82
N TYR A 112 -4.90 17.94 -11.29
CA TYR A 112 -5.28 18.12 -12.69
C TYR A 112 -6.17 19.36 -12.84
N TYR A 113 -7.46 19.21 -12.78
CA TYR A 113 -8.41 20.31 -13.01
C TYR A 113 -9.10 20.73 -11.71
N GLU A 114 -9.32 22.03 -11.49
CA GLU A 114 -10.00 22.57 -10.30
C GLU A 114 -9.47 22.02 -8.95
N ASN A 115 -8.17 21.86 -8.83
CA ASN A 115 -7.54 21.37 -7.59
C ASN A 115 -7.87 19.91 -7.23
N ARG A 116 -8.33 19.11 -8.20
CA ARG A 116 -8.70 17.71 -8.02
C ARG A 116 -7.60 16.78 -8.49
N TYR A 117 -7.46 15.65 -7.82
CA TYR A 117 -6.53 14.59 -8.25
C TYR A 117 -7.22 13.67 -9.26
N LEU A 118 -6.52 13.28 -10.32
CA LEU A 118 -6.93 12.18 -11.17
C LEU A 118 -6.74 10.87 -10.38
N MET A 119 -7.85 10.35 -9.87
CA MET A 119 -7.88 9.01 -9.30
C MET A 119 -8.38 8.08 -10.39
N PRO A 120 -7.57 7.10 -10.86
CA PRO A 120 -8.12 6.07 -11.71
C PRO A 120 -9.26 5.40 -10.95
N TRP A 121 -10.41 5.25 -11.63
CA TRP A 121 -11.60 4.62 -11.05
C TRP A 121 -11.31 3.15 -10.78
N ILE A 122 -10.88 2.84 -9.58
CA ILE A 122 -10.76 1.47 -9.09
C ILE A 122 -11.99 1.22 -8.22
N GLU A 123 -13.05 0.74 -8.85
CA GLU A 123 -14.34 0.46 -8.19
C GLU A 123 -14.24 -0.50 -6.99
N SER A 124 -13.21 -1.31 -6.96
CA SER A 124 -13.09 -2.40 -5.99
C SER A 124 -12.37 -2.09 -4.69
N CYS A 125 -11.61 -1.00 -4.60
CA CYS A 125 -10.74 -0.76 -3.45
C CYS A 125 -11.11 0.41 -2.53
N VAL A 126 -12.03 1.28 -2.94
CA VAL A 126 -12.43 2.42 -2.12
C VAL A 126 -13.95 2.50 -2.10
N GLY A 127 -14.52 2.06 -0.98
CA GLY A 127 -15.94 2.30 -0.73
C GLY A 127 -16.24 3.78 -0.95
N THR A 128 -17.14 4.08 -1.87
CA THR A 128 -17.66 5.41 -2.15
C THR A 128 -17.97 6.14 -0.85
N PRO A 129 -17.45 7.37 -0.61
CA PRO A 129 -17.99 8.20 0.43
C PRO A 129 -19.47 8.45 0.09
N LYS A 130 -20.36 7.93 0.91
CA LYS A 130 -21.78 8.26 0.86
C LYS A 130 -21.90 9.76 1.17
N ASN A 131 -21.99 10.57 0.15
CA ASN A 131 -22.34 11.99 0.08
C ASN A 131 -21.40 12.79 -0.81
N VAL A 132 -21.48 12.53 -2.11
CA VAL A 132 -21.26 13.59 -3.11
C VAL A 132 -22.43 13.50 -4.08
N GLN A 133 -23.50 14.17 -3.76
CA GLN A 133 -24.56 14.49 -4.71
C GLN A 133 -23.97 15.41 -5.78
N PRO A 134 -24.08 15.11 -7.06
CA PRO A 134 -23.76 16.08 -8.09
C PRO A 134 -24.85 17.14 -8.12
N LYS A 135 -24.63 18.26 -7.44
CA LYS A 135 -25.41 19.49 -7.72
C LYS A 135 -24.84 20.09 -8.99
N ASN A 136 -25.56 20.00 -10.05
CA ASN A 136 -25.93 20.99 -11.06
C ASN A 136 -26.11 20.34 -12.43
N LYS A 137 -27.36 20.05 -12.73
CA LYS A 137 -27.85 20.05 -14.12
C LYS A 137 -28.01 21.52 -14.51
N THR A 138 -27.06 22.07 -15.24
CA THR A 138 -27.32 23.29 -16.03
C THR A 138 -28.24 22.88 -17.18
N LYS A 139 -29.49 23.30 -17.09
CA LYS A 139 -30.43 23.30 -18.21
C LYS A 139 -29.87 24.24 -19.28
N PHE A 140 -29.47 23.73 -20.41
CA PHE A 140 -29.44 24.51 -21.64
C PHE A 140 -30.89 24.61 -22.12
N SER A 141 -31.48 25.81 -22.05
CA SER A 141 -32.69 26.17 -22.75
C SER A 141 -32.29 26.73 -24.11
N ASN A 142 -33.00 26.28 -25.12
CA ASN A 142 -33.00 26.84 -26.48
C ASN A 142 -33.28 28.32 -26.50
#